data_6e1b244d481d0c71813c4fac38d9f630
#
_entry.id   6e1b244d481d0c71813c4fac38d9f630
#
_cell.length_a   1.000
_cell.length_b   1.000
_cell.length_c   1.000
_cell.angle_alpha   90.00
_cell.angle_beta   90.00
_cell.angle_gamma   90.00
#
_symmetry.space_group_name_H-M   'P 1'
#
loop_
_entity.id
_entity.type
_entity.pdbx_description
1 polymer ?
#
loop_
_entity_poly.entity_id
_entity_poly.type
_entity_poly.pdbx_seq_one_letter_code
_entity_poly.pdbx_strand_id
1 'polypeptide(L)'
;MRILHTGDIHLGDLAGPTKDGENLRRLDTIGCMKAIVEDAQSIKPEVSIIAGDLFNRSRVWADTALDDVNDALEKFVIPLCGCSDEVVLLFGTMNHDNPRAFELIKKATENLSNLHIYTTPAVEKLDTKEGPVQIMAVPGFDKARLRLFYPGMDKEQENRNATALINDTILGLATQLDHSIPAVMTAHYTVNGSEADNGSTFLAGQDVVILPSTIDAAGVDLACFGHIHKPQRLASETPAYYCGSVNQLNFNDEGTEHGFWLHTLQPMMGGNAVASGFIGLPEREHLTLRLSPDTVAQFVADPQSVSFGELVRDKIIRVRYSCTAEQEKALNRADIQKALTADGAFYVAEIVPEDVEELDSKDQLTEHDGPFEALGRWLEHNDITGDKADRLKALAEPIIKKADDGRDDGKHTGAFIPHKIEVKNYRSYTEAEFDFGPVRMAMANGQNGVGKSSLFMDAIA
;
A
#
# COMPACT_ATOMS: atom_id res chain seq x y z
N MET A 1 30.03 8.09 15.86
CA MET A 1 28.72 8.77 15.75
C MET A 1 27.64 7.71 15.52
N ARG A 2 26.58 7.71 16.34
CA ARG A 2 25.42 6.80 16.22
C ARG A 2 24.27 7.56 15.58
N ILE A 3 23.64 6.92 14.62
CA ILE A 3 22.51 7.48 13.87
C ILE A 3 21.34 6.52 14.00
N LEU A 4 20.26 6.95 14.63
CA LEU A 4 18.98 6.27 14.64
C LEU A 4 18.23 6.65 13.37
N HIS A 5 17.81 5.66 12.57
CA HIS A 5 17.12 5.87 11.30
C HIS A 5 15.78 5.16 11.32
N THR A 6 14.72 5.92 11.32
CA THR A 6 13.32 5.50 11.26
C THR A 6 12.54 6.36 10.26
N GLY A 7 11.31 5.99 9.94
CA GLY A 7 10.42 6.71 9.05
C GLY A 7 9.15 5.90 8.82
N ASP A 8 8.32 6.29 7.86
CA ASP A 8 7.08 5.59 7.52
C ASP A 8 6.27 5.22 8.78
N ILE A 9 6.09 6.23 9.66
CA ILE A 9 5.41 6.07 10.95
C ILE A 9 3.92 5.84 10.73
N HIS A 10 3.34 6.53 9.74
CA HIS A 10 1.93 6.45 9.38
C HIS A 10 0.99 6.61 10.57
N LEU A 11 1.29 7.59 11.47
CA LEU A 11 0.44 7.89 12.60
C LEU A 11 -0.95 8.31 12.12
N GLY A 12 -1.97 7.62 12.61
CA GLY A 12 -3.37 7.85 12.27
C GLY A 12 -4.20 6.57 12.32
N ASP A 13 -5.48 6.69 11.96
CA ASP A 13 -6.39 5.55 11.96
C ASP A 13 -6.03 4.55 10.84
N LEU A 14 -5.79 3.30 11.23
CA LEU A 14 -5.61 2.15 10.37
C LEU A 14 -6.83 1.24 10.41
N ALA A 15 -6.92 0.28 9.47
CA ALA A 15 -7.99 -0.72 9.48
C ALA A 15 -7.91 -1.58 10.74
N GLY A 16 -8.94 -1.53 11.58
CA GLY A 16 -8.98 -2.25 12.85
C GLY A 16 -10.13 -1.85 13.73
N PRO A 17 -10.25 -2.46 14.93
CA PRO A 17 -11.31 -2.16 15.86
C PRO A 17 -11.12 -0.81 16.55
N THR A 18 -12.25 -0.23 16.94
CA THR A 18 -12.31 0.99 17.75
C THR A 18 -12.83 0.64 19.16
N LYS A 19 -12.21 1.19 20.19
CA LYS A 19 -12.64 1.06 21.58
C LYS A 19 -12.65 2.44 22.26
N ASP A 20 -13.74 2.76 22.92
CA ASP A 20 -13.92 4.05 23.62
C ASP A 20 -13.69 5.28 22.72
N GLY A 21 -13.96 5.14 21.43
CA GLY A 21 -13.75 6.19 20.40
C GLY A 21 -12.36 6.22 19.78
N GLU A 22 -11.40 5.44 20.29
CA GLU A 22 -10.03 5.40 19.78
C GLU A 22 -9.80 4.18 18.85
N ASN A 23 -9.11 4.39 17.75
CA ASN A 23 -8.66 3.32 16.86
C ASN A 23 -7.49 2.57 17.52
N LEU A 24 -7.66 1.27 17.76
CA LEU A 24 -6.65 0.48 18.47
C LEU A 24 -5.37 0.28 17.66
N ARG A 25 -5.44 0.32 16.34
CA ARG A 25 -4.26 0.26 15.46
C ARG A 25 -3.42 1.55 15.52
N ARG A 26 -4.09 2.70 15.69
CA ARG A 26 -3.41 3.96 15.96
C ARG A 26 -2.64 3.90 17.28
N LEU A 27 -3.20 3.25 18.30
CA LEU A 27 -2.52 3.05 19.58
C LEU A 27 -1.32 2.09 19.44
N ASP A 28 -1.38 1.08 18.57
CA ASP A 28 -0.23 0.23 18.24
C ASP A 28 0.93 1.08 17.68
N THR A 29 0.65 1.98 16.71
CA THR A 29 1.66 2.91 16.16
C THR A 29 2.25 3.83 17.24
N ILE A 30 1.43 4.38 18.13
CA ILE A 30 1.91 5.18 19.27
C ILE A 30 2.77 4.33 20.21
N GLY A 31 2.45 3.06 20.39
CA GLY A 31 3.27 2.11 21.14
C GLY A 31 4.68 1.96 20.53
N CYS A 32 4.76 1.78 19.21
CA CYS A 32 6.04 1.72 18.48
C CYS A 32 6.84 3.02 18.61
N MET A 33 6.19 4.17 18.46
CA MET A 33 6.84 5.48 18.64
C MET A 33 7.48 5.63 20.03
N LYS A 34 6.77 5.21 21.10
CA LYS A 34 7.28 5.23 22.46
C LYS A 34 8.46 4.28 22.64
N ALA A 35 8.39 3.07 22.08
CA ALA A 35 9.48 2.10 22.14
C ALA A 35 10.76 2.65 21.47
N ILE A 36 10.63 3.31 20.30
CA ILE A 36 11.78 3.99 19.66
C ILE A 36 12.38 5.05 20.60
N VAL A 37 11.55 5.84 21.29
CA VAL A 37 12.03 6.87 22.23
C VAL A 37 12.73 6.25 23.43
N GLU A 38 12.19 5.16 23.99
CA GLU A 38 12.81 4.41 25.11
C GLU A 38 14.18 3.86 24.71
N ASP A 39 14.28 3.27 23.52
CA ASP A 39 15.56 2.82 22.99
C ASP A 39 16.52 3.99 22.74
N ALA A 40 16.04 5.09 22.16
CA ALA A 40 16.85 6.29 21.94
C ALA A 40 17.37 6.90 23.25
N GLN A 41 16.60 6.86 24.35
CA GLN A 41 17.07 7.29 25.69
C GLN A 41 18.25 6.47 26.19
N SER A 42 18.26 5.17 25.87
CA SER A 42 19.33 4.24 26.24
C SER A 42 20.53 4.37 25.30
N ILE A 43 20.29 4.48 24.02
CA ILE A 43 21.31 4.58 22.96
C ILE A 43 21.98 5.96 22.99
N LYS A 44 21.20 7.04 23.16
CA LYS A 44 21.62 8.44 23.05
C LYS A 44 22.30 8.72 21.72
N PRO A 45 21.55 8.58 20.60
CA PRO A 45 22.12 8.80 19.28
C PRO A 45 22.57 10.25 19.10
N GLU A 46 23.64 10.46 18.37
CA GLU A 46 24.08 11.81 18.00
C GLU A 46 23.11 12.41 16.96
N VAL A 47 22.55 11.58 16.06
CA VAL A 47 21.52 12.02 15.11
C VAL A 47 20.36 11.03 15.12
N SER A 48 19.14 11.53 15.19
CA SER A 48 17.92 10.74 14.91
C SER A 48 17.26 11.26 13.63
N ILE A 49 17.03 10.36 12.67
CA ILE A 49 16.43 10.68 11.38
C ILE A 49 15.05 10.05 11.28
N ILE A 50 14.04 10.89 11.05
CA ILE A 50 12.68 10.48 10.68
C ILE A 50 12.55 10.73 9.17
N ALA A 51 12.64 9.67 8.38
CA ALA A 51 12.81 9.72 6.92
C ALA A 51 11.49 9.90 6.15
N GLY A 52 10.53 10.63 6.67
CA GLY A 52 9.27 10.99 6.02
C GLY A 52 8.08 10.10 6.40
N ASP A 53 6.93 10.43 5.84
CA ASP A 53 5.62 9.80 6.06
C ASP A 53 5.30 9.61 7.56
N LEU A 54 5.35 10.74 8.29
CA LEU A 54 5.04 10.78 9.72
C LEU A 54 3.55 10.47 9.98
N PHE A 55 2.65 10.90 9.08
CA PHE A 55 1.20 10.72 9.19
C PHE A 55 0.66 9.70 8.20
N ASN A 56 -0.45 9.04 8.54
CA ASN A 56 -1.10 8.07 7.66
C ASN A 56 -1.90 8.73 6.54
N ARG A 57 -2.41 9.95 6.76
CA ARG A 57 -3.25 10.67 5.78
C ARG A 57 -2.95 12.16 5.81
N SER A 58 -2.86 12.76 4.64
CA SER A 58 -2.64 14.19 4.42
C SER A 58 -3.81 15.12 4.83
N ARG A 59 -4.64 14.73 5.81
CA ARG A 59 -5.82 15.51 6.26
C ARG A 59 -5.46 16.41 7.44
N VAL A 60 -5.67 17.72 7.31
CA VAL A 60 -5.36 18.71 8.37
C VAL A 60 -6.60 19.20 9.13
N TRP A 61 -7.81 18.94 8.62
CA TRP A 61 -9.01 19.61 9.12
C TRP A 61 -10.03 18.71 9.82
N ALA A 62 -9.70 17.47 10.08
CA ALA A 62 -10.52 16.64 10.95
C ALA A 62 -9.98 16.74 12.39
N ASP A 63 -10.84 16.65 13.40
CA ASP A 63 -10.44 16.67 14.81
C ASP A 63 -9.32 15.66 15.10
N THR A 64 -9.41 14.47 14.52
CA THR A 64 -8.38 13.42 14.60
C THR A 64 -7.02 13.81 14.03
N ALA A 65 -6.95 14.69 13.02
CA ALA A 65 -5.68 15.11 12.43
C ALA A 65 -4.89 16.07 13.34
N LEU A 66 -5.59 16.86 14.17
CA LEU A 66 -4.95 17.68 15.20
C LEU A 66 -4.42 16.80 16.34
N ASP A 67 -5.16 15.76 16.71
CA ASP A 67 -4.72 14.78 17.71
C ASP A 67 -3.47 14.04 17.22
N ASP A 68 -3.40 13.69 15.93
CA ASP A 68 -2.21 13.07 15.35
C ASP A 68 -0.99 14.00 15.40
N VAL A 69 -1.15 15.30 15.11
CA VAL A 69 -0.06 16.28 15.23
C VAL A 69 0.38 16.42 16.68
N ASN A 70 -0.56 16.51 17.62
CA ASN A 70 -0.24 16.61 19.05
C ASN A 70 0.48 15.36 19.54
N ASP A 71 -0.02 14.17 19.17
CA ASP A 71 0.59 12.90 19.56
C ASP A 71 1.99 12.72 18.95
N ALA A 72 2.18 13.11 17.68
CA ALA A 72 3.50 13.11 17.06
C ALA A 72 4.49 14.00 17.81
N LEU A 73 4.06 15.19 18.22
CA LEU A 73 4.89 16.13 18.98
C LEU A 73 5.19 15.60 20.39
N GLU A 74 4.16 15.29 21.17
CA GLU A 74 4.29 14.97 22.59
C GLU A 74 4.90 13.60 22.84
N LYS A 75 4.60 12.61 21.98
CA LYS A 75 4.98 11.21 22.23
C LYS A 75 6.19 10.76 21.41
N PHE A 76 6.63 11.56 20.44
CA PHE A 76 7.72 11.15 19.56
C PHE A 76 8.75 12.25 19.30
N VAL A 77 8.41 13.33 18.57
CA VAL A 77 9.40 14.32 18.09
C VAL A 77 10.09 15.02 19.22
N ILE A 78 9.34 15.59 20.17
CA ILE A 78 9.92 16.33 21.33
C ILE A 78 10.72 15.38 22.23
N PRO A 79 10.24 14.18 22.60
CA PRO A 79 11.04 13.22 23.34
C PRO A 79 12.34 12.79 22.64
N LEU A 80 12.33 12.61 21.30
CA LEU A 80 13.55 12.33 20.53
C LEU A 80 14.55 13.48 20.63
N CYS A 81 14.09 14.74 20.55
CA CYS A 81 14.95 15.91 20.77
C CYS A 81 15.56 15.93 22.16
N GLY A 82 14.88 15.36 23.15
CA GLY A 82 15.40 15.26 24.53
C GLY A 82 16.49 14.20 24.74
N CYS A 83 16.65 13.25 23.81
CA CYS A 83 17.60 12.16 23.93
C CYS A 83 18.62 12.05 22.79
N SER A 84 18.50 12.85 21.75
CA SER A 84 19.44 12.95 20.62
C SER A 84 20.15 14.32 20.64
N ASP A 85 21.37 14.39 20.09
CA ASP A 85 22.02 15.69 19.93
C ASP A 85 21.28 16.50 18.85
N GLU A 86 20.98 15.88 17.70
CA GLU A 86 20.26 16.47 16.59
C GLU A 86 19.13 15.53 16.10
N VAL A 87 18.00 16.09 15.71
CA VAL A 87 16.86 15.37 15.15
C VAL A 87 16.51 15.93 13.78
N VAL A 88 16.44 15.07 12.80
CA VAL A 88 16.07 15.37 11.42
C VAL A 88 14.68 14.83 11.14
N LEU A 89 13.74 15.71 10.77
CA LEU A 89 12.41 15.35 10.32
C LEU A 89 12.26 15.72 8.83
N LEU A 90 12.15 14.68 8.01
CA LEU A 90 11.97 14.83 6.57
C LEU A 90 10.48 14.80 6.21
N PHE A 91 10.07 15.64 5.28
CA PHE A 91 8.75 15.57 4.66
C PHE A 91 8.71 14.38 3.69
N GLY A 92 7.71 13.51 3.83
CA GLY A 92 7.51 12.35 2.97
C GLY A 92 6.63 12.64 1.75
N THR A 93 5.58 11.84 1.53
CA THR A 93 4.69 12.02 0.38
C THR A 93 3.51 12.92 0.70
N MET A 94 3.02 13.64 -0.31
CA MET A 94 1.80 14.49 -0.20
C MET A 94 0.52 13.69 0.09
N ASN A 95 0.54 12.38 -0.05
CA ASN A 95 -0.58 11.50 0.29
C ASN A 95 -0.71 11.28 1.79
N HIS A 96 0.41 11.34 2.49
CA HIS A 96 0.56 11.07 3.91
C HIS A 96 0.85 12.35 4.69
N ASP A 97 1.92 13.05 4.35
CA ASP A 97 2.32 14.27 5.01
C ASP A 97 1.64 15.51 4.40
N ASN A 98 1.18 16.41 5.26
CA ASN A 98 0.58 17.65 4.83
C ASN A 98 1.50 18.84 5.15
N PRO A 99 1.78 19.73 4.19
CA PRO A 99 2.63 20.91 4.42
C PRO A 99 2.18 21.78 5.60
N ARG A 100 0.85 21.89 5.83
CA ARG A 100 0.32 22.69 6.96
C ARG A 100 0.56 22.01 8.31
N ALA A 101 0.53 20.66 8.37
CA ALA A 101 0.89 19.94 9.59
C ALA A 101 2.37 20.19 9.92
N PHE A 102 3.25 20.15 8.92
CA PHE A 102 4.67 20.47 9.11
C PHE A 102 4.91 21.93 9.51
N GLU A 103 4.14 22.89 8.97
CA GLU A 103 4.18 24.28 9.43
C GLU A 103 3.73 24.41 10.90
N LEU A 104 2.72 23.66 11.34
CA LEU A 104 2.28 23.64 12.74
C LEU A 104 3.36 23.04 13.63
N ILE A 105 3.95 21.90 13.25
CA ILE A 105 5.08 21.28 13.96
C ILE A 105 6.22 22.30 14.09
N LYS A 106 6.62 22.95 13.00
CA LYS A 106 7.70 23.95 13.00
C LYS A 106 7.42 25.10 13.95
N LYS A 107 6.18 25.60 14.01
CA LYS A 107 5.79 26.66 14.94
C LYS A 107 5.76 26.19 16.39
N ALA A 108 5.24 24.98 16.63
CA ALA A 108 5.16 24.43 17.98
C ALA A 108 6.53 24.11 18.57
N THR A 109 7.53 23.89 17.72
CA THR A 109 8.89 23.48 18.09
C THR A 109 9.96 24.57 17.81
N GLU A 110 9.56 25.83 17.58
CA GLU A 110 10.47 26.93 17.24
C GLU A 110 11.56 27.19 18.30
N ASN A 111 11.31 26.74 19.52
CA ASN A 111 12.28 26.85 20.64
C ASN A 111 13.25 25.66 20.73
N LEU A 112 13.09 24.62 19.90
CA LEU A 112 14.00 23.48 19.88
C LEU A 112 15.08 23.73 18.83
N SER A 113 16.27 24.03 19.28
CA SER A 113 17.42 24.35 18.41
C SER A 113 18.01 23.11 17.70
N ASN A 114 17.69 21.93 18.20
CA ASN A 114 18.19 20.64 17.69
C ASN A 114 17.17 19.84 16.86
N LEU A 115 16.09 20.49 16.38
CA LEU A 115 15.13 19.91 15.46
C LEU A 115 15.23 20.59 14.09
N HIS A 116 15.59 19.81 13.08
CA HIS A 116 15.75 20.26 11.70
C HIS A 116 14.64 19.66 10.83
N ILE A 117 13.77 20.51 10.27
CA ILE A 117 12.60 20.10 9.50
C ILE A 117 12.81 20.46 8.03
N TYR A 118 12.90 19.46 7.17
CA TYR A 118 13.14 19.63 5.74
C TYR A 118 11.89 19.33 4.91
N THR A 119 11.36 20.36 4.28
CA THR A 119 10.26 20.27 3.28
C THR A 119 10.74 20.63 1.87
N THR A 120 11.99 21.00 1.72
CA THR A 120 12.69 21.29 0.45
C THR A 120 14.10 20.71 0.50
N PRO A 121 14.67 20.33 -0.65
CA PRO A 121 16.04 19.81 -0.71
C PRO A 121 17.06 20.81 -0.14
N ALA A 122 17.97 20.31 0.71
CA ALA A 122 18.99 21.13 1.38
C ALA A 122 20.22 20.30 1.77
N VAL A 123 21.34 20.98 1.96
CA VAL A 123 22.51 20.47 2.68
C VAL A 123 22.72 21.36 3.88
N GLU A 124 22.80 20.76 5.08
CA GLU A 124 23.03 21.48 6.33
C GLU A 124 24.10 20.79 7.15
N LYS A 125 24.95 21.57 7.79
CA LYS A 125 25.94 21.09 8.75
C LYS A 125 25.37 21.16 10.13
N LEU A 126 25.32 20.04 10.84
CA LEU A 126 24.88 19.93 12.22
C LEU A 126 26.06 19.65 13.13
N ASP A 127 26.02 20.18 14.34
CA ASP A 127 27.08 19.99 15.32
C ASP A 127 26.65 19.01 16.42
N THR A 128 27.31 17.85 16.48
CA THR A 128 27.04 16.85 17.51
C THR A 128 28.20 16.76 18.51
N LYS A 129 28.01 16.05 19.61
CA LYS A 129 29.08 15.80 20.60
C LYS A 129 30.27 15.01 20.05
N GLU A 130 30.03 14.20 19.02
CA GLU A 130 31.05 13.40 18.35
C GLU A 130 31.68 14.16 17.15
N GLY A 131 31.37 15.43 16.99
CA GLY A 131 31.82 16.30 15.90
C GLY A 131 30.73 16.63 14.89
N PRO A 132 31.06 17.44 13.88
CA PRO A 132 30.07 17.85 12.87
C PRO A 132 29.68 16.71 11.93
N VAL A 133 28.46 16.78 11.42
CA VAL A 133 27.92 15.93 10.35
C VAL A 133 27.15 16.78 9.35
N GLN A 134 27.19 16.44 8.09
CA GLN A 134 26.37 17.08 7.05
C GLN A 134 25.17 16.21 6.74
N ILE A 135 24.00 16.83 6.71
CA ILE A 135 22.75 16.18 6.31
C ILE A 135 22.38 16.69 4.92
N MET A 136 22.34 15.79 3.94
CA MET A 136 21.75 16.02 2.64
C MET A 136 20.30 15.55 2.68
N ALA A 137 19.37 16.47 2.84
CA ALA A 137 17.94 16.19 2.93
C ALA A 137 17.26 16.31 1.56
N VAL A 138 16.54 15.23 1.15
CA VAL A 138 15.83 15.14 -0.12
C VAL A 138 14.38 14.73 0.16
N PRO A 139 13.52 15.65 0.60
CA PRO A 139 12.13 15.38 0.94
C PRO A 139 11.32 14.97 -0.28
N GLY A 140 10.21 14.26 -0.05
CA GLY A 140 9.26 13.89 -1.08
C GLY A 140 8.72 15.10 -1.82
N PHE A 141 8.40 14.93 -3.09
CA PHE A 141 7.98 16.03 -3.94
C PHE A 141 6.62 15.79 -4.58
N ASP A 142 5.87 16.85 -4.81
CA ASP A 142 4.55 16.81 -5.44
C ASP A 142 4.67 16.74 -6.97
N LYS A 143 4.39 15.57 -7.55
CA LYS A 143 4.34 15.36 -9.02
C LYS A 143 3.33 16.32 -9.71
N ALA A 144 2.28 16.75 -9.02
CA ALA A 144 1.31 17.69 -9.59
C ALA A 144 1.95 19.04 -9.96
N ARG A 145 3.03 19.43 -9.28
CA ARG A 145 3.79 20.63 -9.64
C ARG A 145 4.48 20.52 -10.98
N LEU A 146 5.00 19.34 -11.35
CA LEU A 146 5.58 19.10 -12.68
C LEU A 146 4.57 19.34 -13.79
N ARG A 147 3.32 18.90 -13.60
CA ARG A 147 2.25 19.10 -14.58
C ARG A 147 1.93 20.56 -14.84
N LEU A 148 2.13 21.44 -13.86
CA LEU A 148 1.95 22.88 -14.03
C LEU A 148 3.00 23.48 -14.97
N PHE A 149 4.23 22.97 -14.94
CA PHE A 149 5.32 23.44 -15.80
C PHE A 149 5.37 22.74 -17.15
N TYR A 150 4.89 21.50 -17.23
CA TYR A 150 4.92 20.65 -18.43
C TYR A 150 3.54 20.06 -18.71
N PRO A 151 2.55 20.86 -19.14
CA PRO A 151 1.21 20.36 -19.43
C PRO A 151 1.21 19.41 -20.62
N GLY A 152 0.42 18.34 -20.53
CA GLY A 152 0.21 17.40 -21.65
C GLY A 152 1.18 16.22 -21.72
N MET A 153 2.04 16.02 -20.70
CA MET A 153 2.85 14.82 -20.60
C MET A 153 1.99 13.59 -20.28
N ASP A 154 2.31 12.45 -20.85
CA ASP A 154 1.80 11.17 -20.38
C ASP A 154 2.51 10.74 -19.07
N LYS A 155 1.97 9.72 -18.41
CA LYS A 155 2.48 9.25 -17.12
C LYS A 155 3.94 8.79 -17.17
N GLU A 156 4.35 8.18 -18.28
CA GLU A 156 5.71 7.67 -18.44
C GLU A 156 6.72 8.80 -18.64
N GLN A 157 6.36 9.83 -19.42
CA GLN A 157 7.16 11.04 -19.58
C GLN A 157 7.30 11.81 -18.26
N GLU A 158 6.18 11.92 -17.49
CA GLU A 158 6.18 12.53 -16.17
C GLU A 158 7.16 11.81 -15.23
N ASN A 159 7.11 10.48 -15.17
CA ASN A 159 8.01 9.68 -14.34
C ASN A 159 9.47 9.82 -14.78
N ARG A 160 9.76 9.80 -16.10
CA ARG A 160 11.13 9.99 -16.61
C ARG A 160 11.69 11.36 -16.24
N ASN A 161 10.91 12.43 -16.45
CA ASN A 161 11.35 13.78 -16.15
C ASN A 161 11.53 14.01 -14.65
N ALA A 162 10.63 13.47 -13.83
CA ALA A 162 10.75 13.54 -12.36
C ALA A 162 11.96 12.73 -11.86
N THR A 163 12.22 11.56 -12.45
CA THR A 163 13.42 10.76 -12.16
C THR A 163 14.69 11.53 -12.49
N ALA A 164 14.78 12.16 -13.68
CA ALA A 164 15.92 12.99 -14.02
C ALA A 164 16.10 14.14 -13.03
N LEU A 165 15.01 14.88 -12.76
CA LEU A 165 15.04 16.04 -11.85
C LEU A 165 15.56 15.67 -10.45
N ILE A 166 15.08 14.55 -9.86
CA ILE A 166 15.51 14.18 -8.51
C ILE A 166 16.96 13.74 -8.46
N ASN A 167 17.43 12.97 -9.47
CA ASN A 167 18.82 12.56 -9.54
C ASN A 167 19.76 13.75 -9.78
N ASP A 168 19.40 14.68 -10.66
CA ASP A 168 20.14 15.92 -10.88
C ASP A 168 20.16 16.81 -9.62
N THR A 169 19.05 16.84 -8.86
CA THR A 169 18.98 17.57 -7.58
C THR A 169 19.96 16.99 -6.57
N ILE A 170 20.02 15.67 -6.43
CA ILE A 170 20.97 15.00 -5.53
C ILE A 170 22.41 15.33 -5.92
N LEU A 171 22.74 15.21 -7.20
CA LEU A 171 24.09 15.54 -7.69
C LEU A 171 24.42 17.03 -7.51
N GLY A 172 23.45 17.93 -7.69
CA GLY A 172 23.60 19.34 -7.41
C GLY A 172 23.87 19.64 -5.93
N LEU A 173 23.15 18.96 -5.02
CA LEU A 173 23.40 19.06 -3.57
C LEU A 173 24.78 18.51 -3.19
N ALA A 174 25.22 17.43 -3.83
CA ALA A 174 26.51 16.80 -3.58
C ALA A 174 27.68 17.79 -3.79
N THR A 175 27.55 18.74 -4.71
CA THR A 175 28.58 19.79 -4.94
C THR A 175 28.75 20.76 -3.76
N GLN A 176 27.84 20.74 -2.79
CA GLN A 176 27.89 21.61 -1.60
C GLN A 176 28.52 20.90 -0.39
N LEU A 177 28.82 19.59 -0.50
CA LEU A 177 29.41 18.83 0.60
C LEU A 177 30.88 19.17 0.80
N ASP A 178 31.26 19.31 2.06
CA ASP A 178 32.65 19.33 2.51
C ASP A 178 33.08 17.90 2.83
N HIS A 179 33.85 17.28 1.95
CA HIS A 179 34.29 15.89 2.09
C HIS A 179 35.26 15.63 3.27
N SER A 180 35.60 16.65 4.06
CA SER A 180 36.34 16.49 5.32
C SER A 180 35.41 16.21 6.51
N ILE A 181 34.10 16.31 6.33
CA ILE A 181 33.07 16.13 7.35
C ILE A 181 32.18 14.95 6.92
N PRO A 182 31.85 14.02 7.86
CA PRO A 182 30.91 12.96 7.55
C PRO A 182 29.60 13.48 6.95
N ALA A 183 29.10 12.81 5.91
CA ALA A 183 27.88 13.21 5.22
C ALA A 183 26.85 12.07 5.19
N VAL A 184 25.61 12.39 5.55
CA VAL A 184 24.48 11.48 5.55
C VAL A 184 23.38 12.02 4.66
N MET A 185 22.96 11.25 3.67
CA MET A 185 21.78 11.57 2.88
C MET A 185 20.54 10.98 3.54
N THR A 186 19.45 11.75 3.60
CA THR A 186 18.12 11.22 3.90
C THR A 186 17.15 11.61 2.80
N ALA A 187 16.36 10.65 2.32
CA ALA A 187 15.44 10.86 1.21
C ALA A 187 14.16 10.01 1.36
N HIS A 188 13.07 10.48 0.75
CA HIS A 188 11.80 9.76 0.78
C HIS A 188 11.33 9.46 -0.66
N TYR A 189 11.90 8.42 -1.27
CA TYR A 189 11.69 8.02 -2.67
C TYR A 189 11.91 6.54 -2.88
N THR A 190 11.35 6.02 -3.97
CA THR A 190 11.71 4.71 -4.50
C THR A 190 13.16 4.73 -5.02
N VAL A 191 13.95 3.71 -4.71
CA VAL A 191 15.27 3.47 -5.30
C VAL A 191 15.15 2.34 -6.33
N ASN A 192 15.74 2.54 -7.50
CA ASN A 192 15.68 1.53 -8.56
C ASN A 192 16.33 0.21 -8.12
N GLY A 193 15.60 -0.89 -8.29
CA GLY A 193 16.03 -2.23 -7.89
C GLY A 193 15.69 -2.59 -6.43
N SER A 194 15.03 -1.71 -5.66
CA SER A 194 14.50 -2.05 -4.33
C SER A 194 13.31 -3.00 -4.43
N GLU A 195 13.08 -3.77 -3.38
CA GLU A 195 11.92 -4.66 -3.26
C GLU A 195 10.77 -3.94 -2.58
N ALA A 196 9.57 -4.06 -3.15
CA ALA A 196 8.32 -3.68 -2.49
C ALA A 196 7.92 -4.71 -1.42
N ASP A 197 6.97 -4.35 -0.55
CA ASP A 197 6.46 -5.20 0.52
C ASP A 197 5.90 -6.54 -0.02
N ASN A 198 5.30 -6.53 -1.20
CA ASN A 198 4.79 -7.74 -1.86
C ASN A 198 5.86 -8.56 -2.62
N GLY A 199 7.15 -8.23 -2.47
CA GLY A 199 8.27 -8.91 -3.12
C GLY A 199 8.49 -8.55 -4.60
N SER A 200 7.71 -7.63 -5.18
CA SER A 200 8.00 -7.12 -6.53
C SER A 200 9.17 -6.13 -6.49
N THR A 201 9.89 -6.01 -7.62
CA THR A 201 11.02 -5.08 -7.73
C THR A 201 10.60 -3.80 -8.44
N PHE A 202 10.97 -2.65 -7.88
CA PHE A 202 10.75 -1.36 -8.52
C PHE A 202 11.79 -1.10 -9.63
N LEU A 203 11.30 -0.72 -10.81
CA LEU A 203 12.13 -0.42 -11.97
C LEU A 203 11.90 1.00 -12.47
N ALA A 204 12.97 1.60 -12.97
CA ALA A 204 12.91 2.91 -13.62
C ALA A 204 11.88 2.94 -14.75
N GLY A 205 11.08 4.01 -14.83
CA GLY A 205 10.00 4.19 -15.80
C GLY A 205 8.60 3.82 -15.27
N GLN A 206 8.51 2.93 -14.29
CA GLN A 206 7.24 2.60 -13.62
C GLN A 206 6.87 3.62 -12.55
N ASP A 207 7.89 4.16 -11.86
CA ASP A 207 7.76 5.22 -10.85
C ASP A 207 8.91 6.23 -10.97
N VAL A 208 8.90 7.26 -10.12
CA VAL A 208 10.02 8.19 -9.92
C VAL A 208 11.04 7.52 -9.02
N VAL A 209 12.24 7.31 -9.53
CA VAL A 209 13.26 6.55 -8.82
C VAL A 209 14.57 7.30 -8.67
N ILE A 210 15.24 7.09 -7.53
CA ILE A 210 16.65 7.42 -7.35
C ILE A 210 17.46 6.22 -7.88
N LEU A 211 18.51 6.50 -8.65
CA LEU A 211 19.40 5.47 -9.16
C LEU A 211 20.49 5.15 -8.13
N PRO A 212 20.84 3.87 -7.90
CA PRO A 212 21.96 3.51 -7.03
C PRO A 212 23.26 4.24 -7.41
N SER A 213 23.54 4.39 -8.69
CA SER A 213 24.71 5.16 -9.18
C SER A 213 24.68 6.64 -8.78
N THR A 214 23.50 7.23 -8.60
CA THR A 214 23.38 8.62 -8.10
C THR A 214 23.71 8.68 -6.60
N ILE A 215 23.30 7.66 -5.82
CA ILE A 215 23.66 7.56 -4.41
C ILE A 215 25.19 7.45 -4.27
N ASP A 216 25.82 6.59 -5.08
CA ASP A 216 27.28 6.40 -5.05
C ASP A 216 28.04 7.66 -5.50
N ALA A 217 27.53 8.36 -6.52
CA ALA A 217 28.11 9.61 -7.00
C ALA A 217 27.90 10.81 -6.07
N ALA A 218 26.93 10.73 -5.14
CA ALA A 218 26.68 11.82 -4.18
C ALA A 218 27.80 11.99 -3.16
N GLY A 219 28.66 10.98 -2.96
CA GLY A 219 29.81 11.07 -2.06
C GLY A 219 29.45 11.22 -0.59
N VAL A 220 28.30 10.66 -0.19
CA VAL A 220 27.89 10.56 1.21
C VAL A 220 28.40 9.25 1.82
N ASP A 221 28.55 9.20 3.14
CA ASP A 221 29.02 8.00 3.85
C ASP A 221 27.86 7.02 4.11
N LEU A 222 26.65 7.52 4.24
CA LEU A 222 25.44 6.75 4.54
C LEU A 222 24.22 7.37 3.86
N ALA A 223 23.31 6.55 3.36
CA ALA A 223 22.03 7.01 2.86
C ALA A 223 20.86 6.33 3.59
N CYS A 224 19.95 7.14 4.16
CA CYS A 224 18.83 6.77 4.99
C CYS A 224 17.52 7.08 4.26
N PHE A 225 16.80 6.05 3.80
CA PHE A 225 15.57 6.19 3.02
C PHE A 225 14.33 5.80 3.80
N GLY A 226 13.22 6.52 3.59
CA GLY A 226 11.84 6.08 3.80
C GLY A 226 11.12 5.83 2.49
N HIS A 227 9.83 5.53 2.53
CA HIS A 227 8.90 5.28 1.43
C HIS A 227 8.59 3.79 1.17
N ILE A 228 9.54 2.89 1.33
CA ILE A 228 9.32 1.45 1.21
C ILE A 228 9.25 0.85 2.60
N HIS A 229 8.12 0.19 2.92
CA HIS A 229 7.85 -0.29 4.27
C HIS A 229 8.66 -1.52 4.67
N LYS A 230 9.28 -2.20 3.69
CA LYS A 230 10.19 -3.33 3.93
C LYS A 230 11.57 -2.81 4.28
N PRO A 231 12.06 -3.03 5.53
CA PRO A 231 13.42 -2.68 5.89
C PRO A 231 14.42 -3.49 5.07
N GLN A 232 15.35 -2.82 4.41
CA GLN A 232 16.31 -3.47 3.54
C GLN A 232 17.56 -2.63 3.31
N ARG A 233 18.70 -3.33 3.09
CA ARG A 233 19.90 -2.72 2.55
C ARG A 233 19.78 -2.67 1.02
N LEU A 234 20.13 -1.55 0.43
CA LEU A 234 20.08 -1.32 -1.00
C LEU A 234 21.36 -1.81 -1.71
N ALA A 235 21.23 -2.14 -2.99
CA ALA A 235 22.33 -2.56 -3.83
C ALA A 235 23.10 -1.33 -4.38
N SER A 236 23.87 -0.65 -3.51
CA SER A 236 24.76 0.46 -3.80
C SER A 236 26.13 0.23 -3.15
N GLU A 237 27.18 0.87 -3.67
CA GLU A 237 28.51 0.86 -3.06
C GLU A 237 28.46 1.62 -1.72
N THR A 238 27.82 2.79 -1.73
CA THR A 238 27.50 3.56 -0.52
C THR A 238 26.52 2.77 0.35
N PRO A 239 26.78 2.59 1.65
CA PRO A 239 25.83 2.01 2.57
C PRO A 239 24.49 2.77 2.54
N ALA A 240 23.43 2.11 2.06
CA ALA A 240 22.12 2.71 1.89
C ALA A 240 21.02 1.77 2.37
N TYR A 241 20.03 2.29 3.09
CA TYR A 241 19.00 1.50 3.76
C TYR A 241 17.65 2.16 3.69
N TYR A 242 16.59 1.34 3.50
CA TYR A 242 15.24 1.72 3.87
C TYR A 242 14.99 1.39 5.34
N CYS A 243 14.41 2.33 6.08
CA CYS A 243 14.03 2.08 7.47
C CYS A 243 12.92 1.03 7.57
N GLY A 244 12.04 0.97 6.58
CA GLY A 244 10.77 0.27 6.69
C GLY A 244 9.76 1.07 7.53
N SER A 245 8.54 0.58 7.65
CA SER A 245 7.56 1.13 8.58
C SER A 245 7.83 0.64 10.02
N VAL A 246 7.27 1.34 11.01
CA VAL A 246 7.47 1.00 12.43
C VAL A 246 6.60 -0.17 12.89
N ASN A 247 5.58 -0.52 12.12
CA ASN A 247 4.69 -1.66 12.33
C ASN A 247 4.09 -2.13 11.02
N GLN A 248 3.50 -3.32 10.99
CA GLN A 248 2.77 -3.83 9.84
C GLN A 248 1.52 -2.98 9.60
N LEU A 249 1.42 -2.34 8.44
CA LEU A 249 0.29 -1.49 8.07
C LEU A 249 -0.84 -2.28 7.43
N ASN A 250 -0.50 -3.33 6.69
CA ASN A 250 -1.44 -4.18 5.95
C ASN A 250 -0.86 -5.58 5.68
N PHE A 251 -1.62 -6.44 4.98
CA PHE A 251 -1.22 -7.82 4.70
C PHE A 251 -0.07 -7.98 3.69
N ASN A 252 0.42 -6.92 3.07
CA ASN A 252 1.64 -7.02 2.26
C ASN A 252 2.89 -7.08 3.16
N ASP A 253 2.76 -6.60 4.38
CA ASP A 253 3.83 -6.57 5.38
C ASP A 253 3.90 -7.89 6.18
N GLU A 254 2.96 -8.83 5.93
CA GLU A 254 2.90 -10.12 6.63
C GLU A 254 4.23 -10.88 6.54
N GLY A 255 4.77 -11.23 7.71
CA GLY A 255 6.04 -11.96 7.81
C GLY A 255 7.30 -11.11 7.68
N THR A 256 7.16 -9.78 7.55
CA THR A 256 8.28 -8.84 7.60
C THR A 256 8.42 -8.31 9.02
N GLU A 257 9.63 -8.25 9.55
CA GLU A 257 9.94 -7.60 10.83
C GLU A 257 10.03 -6.09 10.63
N HIS A 258 9.40 -5.31 11.52
CA HIS A 258 9.37 -3.85 11.47
C HIS A 258 10.10 -3.23 12.66
N GLY A 259 10.68 -2.04 12.43
CA GLY A 259 11.52 -1.43 13.46
C GLY A 259 12.26 -0.19 12.96
N PHE A 260 13.51 -0.09 13.38
CA PHE A 260 14.40 1.00 12.98
C PHE A 260 15.85 0.53 12.87
N TRP A 261 16.67 1.27 12.14
CA TRP A 261 18.11 1.01 12.07
C TRP A 261 18.89 1.85 13.07
N LEU A 262 19.92 1.26 13.64
CA LEU A 262 21.00 1.96 14.34
C LEU A 262 22.27 1.82 13.49
N HIS A 263 22.73 2.94 12.94
CA HIS A 263 24.00 3.02 12.22
C HIS A 263 25.08 3.60 13.09
N THR A 264 26.29 3.12 12.94
CA THR A 264 27.48 3.67 13.61
C THR A 264 28.51 4.05 12.56
N LEU A 265 28.80 5.35 12.46
CA LEU A 265 29.85 5.88 11.61
C LEU A 265 31.15 5.96 12.43
N GLN A 266 32.20 5.34 11.93
CA GLN A 266 33.51 5.32 12.54
C GLN A 266 34.55 5.90 11.58
N PRO A 267 35.31 6.94 11.97
CA PRO A 267 36.38 7.49 11.14
C PRO A 267 37.41 6.42 10.78
N MET A 268 37.77 6.34 9.52
CA MET A 268 38.86 5.49 9.01
C MET A 268 39.77 6.28 8.07
N MET A 269 40.94 5.71 7.74
CA MET A 269 41.79 6.30 6.68
C MET A 269 41.05 6.25 5.34
N GLY A 270 40.69 7.45 4.83
CA GLY A 270 40.04 7.57 3.53
C GLY A 270 38.51 7.65 3.55
N GLY A 271 37.89 7.86 4.70
CA GLY A 271 36.43 8.03 4.83
C GLY A 271 35.88 7.54 6.15
N ASN A 272 34.65 7.04 6.15
CA ASN A 272 33.99 6.50 7.34
C ASN A 272 33.54 5.05 7.09
N ALA A 273 33.78 4.16 8.03
CA ALA A 273 33.13 2.84 8.02
C ALA A 273 31.74 2.95 8.65
N VAL A 274 30.78 2.26 8.08
CA VAL A 274 29.40 2.20 8.57
C VAL A 274 29.10 0.78 9.03
N ALA A 275 28.75 0.63 10.32
CA ALA A 275 28.15 -0.60 10.86
C ALA A 275 26.66 -0.32 11.13
N SER A 276 25.80 -1.27 10.72
CA SER A 276 24.35 -1.11 10.83
C SER A 276 23.71 -2.32 11.49
N GLY A 277 22.83 -2.09 12.46
CA GLY A 277 22.02 -3.10 13.13
C GLY A 277 20.55 -2.71 13.06
N PHE A 278 19.68 -3.67 12.73
CA PHE A 278 18.24 -3.48 12.79
C PHE A 278 17.72 -3.84 14.17
N ILE A 279 16.81 -3.04 14.69
CA ILE A 279 16.16 -3.23 15.99
C ILE A 279 14.67 -3.37 15.75
N GLY A 280 14.15 -4.57 15.99
CA GLY A 280 12.72 -4.88 15.84
C GLY A 280 11.90 -4.23 16.95
N LEU A 281 10.70 -3.78 16.61
CA LEU A 281 9.74 -3.20 17.53
C LEU A 281 8.63 -4.21 17.88
N PRO A 282 8.02 -4.08 19.07
CA PRO A 282 6.83 -4.86 19.39
C PRO A 282 5.68 -4.42 18.50
N GLU A 283 5.23 -5.31 17.63
CA GLU A 283 4.16 -5.03 16.66
C GLU A 283 3.06 -6.09 16.70
N ARG A 284 1.91 -5.72 16.16
CA ARG A 284 0.80 -6.65 15.97
C ARG A 284 0.87 -7.27 14.57
N GLU A 285 1.03 -8.58 14.54
CA GLU A 285 1.22 -9.33 13.30
C GLU A 285 -0.07 -9.45 12.49
N HIS A 286 0.05 -9.37 11.17
CA HIS A 286 -0.94 -9.83 10.21
C HIS A 286 -0.71 -11.30 9.91
N LEU A 287 -1.79 -12.08 9.83
CA LEU A 287 -1.72 -13.51 9.55
C LEU A 287 -2.80 -13.92 8.54
N THR A 288 -2.38 -14.51 7.44
CA THR A 288 -3.28 -15.12 6.44
C THR A 288 -3.46 -16.60 6.74
N LEU A 289 -4.66 -16.97 7.16
CA LEU A 289 -5.06 -18.36 7.33
C LEU A 289 -5.63 -18.90 6.03
N ARG A 290 -5.12 -20.05 5.56
CA ARG A 290 -5.69 -20.80 4.44
C ARG A 290 -6.44 -22.03 4.95
N LEU A 291 -7.76 -22.04 4.74
CA LEU A 291 -8.59 -23.17 5.14
C LEU A 291 -8.78 -24.12 3.96
N SER A 292 -8.53 -25.40 4.22
CA SER A 292 -8.78 -26.47 3.23
C SER A 292 -10.28 -26.75 3.08
N PRO A 293 -10.72 -27.42 2.00
CA PRO A 293 -12.09 -27.90 1.85
C PRO A 293 -12.58 -28.75 3.02
N ASP A 294 -11.69 -29.55 3.62
CA ASP A 294 -12.02 -30.37 4.78
C ASP A 294 -12.31 -29.51 6.02
N THR A 295 -11.55 -28.44 6.24
CA THR A 295 -11.79 -27.50 7.34
C THR A 295 -13.10 -26.74 7.12
N VAL A 296 -13.38 -26.34 5.87
CA VAL A 296 -14.68 -25.73 5.53
C VAL A 296 -15.84 -26.70 5.75
N ALA A 297 -15.68 -27.99 5.38
CA ALA A 297 -16.69 -29.02 5.68
C ALA A 297 -16.95 -29.16 7.18
N GLN A 298 -15.92 -29.08 8.03
CA GLN A 298 -16.08 -29.09 9.49
C GLN A 298 -16.89 -27.88 9.98
N PHE A 299 -16.61 -26.67 9.48
CA PHE A 299 -17.41 -25.47 9.81
C PHE A 299 -18.87 -25.62 9.39
N VAL A 300 -19.14 -26.23 8.24
CA VAL A 300 -20.51 -26.48 7.76
C VAL A 300 -21.22 -27.50 8.66
N ALA A 301 -20.51 -28.55 9.09
CA ALA A 301 -21.10 -29.62 9.90
C ALA A 301 -21.27 -29.24 11.36
N ASP A 302 -20.24 -28.69 11.98
CA ASP A 302 -20.23 -28.24 13.39
C ASP A 302 -19.26 -27.09 13.59
N PRO A 303 -19.72 -25.84 13.52
CA PRO A 303 -18.87 -24.67 13.67
C PRO A 303 -18.11 -24.60 15.01
N GLN A 304 -18.61 -25.27 16.06
CA GLN A 304 -17.99 -25.25 17.38
C GLN A 304 -16.83 -26.24 17.52
N SER A 305 -16.69 -27.18 16.61
CA SER A 305 -15.61 -28.17 16.62
C SER A 305 -14.26 -27.61 16.13
N VAL A 306 -14.24 -26.43 15.49
CA VAL A 306 -13.03 -25.84 14.93
C VAL A 306 -12.48 -24.79 15.86
N SER A 307 -11.19 -24.92 16.22
CA SER A 307 -10.43 -23.94 17.00
C SER A 307 -9.08 -23.68 16.34
N PHE A 308 -8.62 -22.45 16.39
CA PHE A 308 -7.32 -22.00 15.87
C PHE A 308 -6.27 -21.85 16.99
N GLY A 309 -6.71 -21.87 18.25
CA GLY A 309 -5.87 -21.79 19.44
C GLY A 309 -4.99 -20.53 19.49
N GLU A 310 -3.77 -20.70 19.99
CA GLU A 310 -2.81 -19.60 20.17
C GLU A 310 -2.30 -19.01 18.86
N LEU A 311 -2.48 -19.69 17.73
CA LEU A 311 -1.99 -19.23 16.41
C LEU A 311 -2.54 -17.85 16.03
N VAL A 312 -3.78 -17.56 16.42
CA VAL A 312 -4.51 -16.35 16.03
C VAL A 312 -4.55 -15.29 17.12
N ARG A 313 -4.08 -15.64 18.34
CA ARG A 313 -4.16 -14.74 19.49
C ARG A 313 -3.47 -13.41 19.23
N ASP A 314 -4.19 -12.32 19.49
CA ASP A 314 -3.72 -10.94 19.37
C ASP A 314 -3.24 -10.52 17.98
N LYS A 315 -3.59 -11.28 16.93
CA LYS A 315 -3.22 -11.01 15.54
C LYS A 315 -4.38 -10.46 14.72
N ILE A 316 -4.03 -9.82 13.61
CA ILE A 316 -4.97 -9.37 12.58
C ILE A 316 -5.07 -10.48 11.54
N ILE A 317 -6.27 -11.02 11.37
CA ILE A 317 -6.49 -12.24 10.61
C ILE A 317 -7.16 -11.95 9.28
N ARG A 318 -6.62 -12.51 8.21
CA ARG A 318 -7.25 -12.67 6.91
C ARG A 318 -7.46 -14.16 6.66
N VAL A 319 -8.67 -14.55 6.27
CA VAL A 319 -8.98 -15.93 5.92
C VAL A 319 -9.15 -16.06 4.41
N ARG A 320 -8.38 -16.94 3.82
CA ARG A 320 -8.53 -17.47 2.48
C ARG A 320 -8.96 -18.92 2.57
N TYR A 321 -9.99 -19.34 1.83
CA TYR A 321 -10.45 -20.72 1.90
C TYR A 321 -10.77 -21.29 0.52
N SER A 322 -10.53 -22.59 0.37
CA SER A 322 -10.93 -23.37 -0.80
C SER A 322 -12.10 -24.27 -0.43
N CYS A 323 -13.09 -24.39 -1.29
CA CYS A 323 -14.28 -25.20 -1.03
C CYS A 323 -14.99 -25.61 -2.33
N THR A 324 -15.94 -26.55 -2.24
CA THR A 324 -16.87 -26.83 -3.34
C THR A 324 -17.98 -25.78 -3.39
N ALA A 325 -18.65 -25.66 -4.52
CA ALA A 325 -19.81 -24.76 -4.68
C ALA A 325 -20.95 -25.07 -3.69
N GLU A 326 -21.10 -26.33 -3.26
CA GLU A 326 -22.08 -26.72 -2.26
C GLU A 326 -21.68 -26.26 -0.85
N GLN A 327 -20.41 -26.44 -0.52
CA GLN A 327 -19.85 -25.95 0.76
C GLN A 327 -19.94 -24.42 0.85
N GLU A 328 -19.64 -23.68 -0.24
CA GLU A 328 -19.74 -22.21 -0.27
C GLU A 328 -21.16 -21.73 0.02
N LYS A 329 -22.18 -22.41 -0.54
CA LYS A 329 -23.59 -22.08 -0.28
C LYS A 329 -24.02 -22.39 1.16
N ALA A 330 -23.43 -23.39 1.80
CA ALA A 330 -23.75 -23.81 3.15
C ALA A 330 -22.93 -23.09 4.21
N LEU A 331 -21.76 -22.56 3.86
CA LEU A 331 -20.83 -21.92 4.80
C LEU A 331 -21.37 -20.59 5.31
N ASN A 332 -21.46 -20.46 6.63
CA ASN A 332 -21.71 -19.19 7.28
C ASN A 332 -20.39 -18.58 7.75
N ARG A 333 -19.87 -17.59 7.03
CA ARG A 333 -18.59 -16.91 7.35
C ARG A 333 -18.58 -16.28 8.76
N ALA A 334 -19.76 -15.94 9.29
CA ALA A 334 -19.88 -15.42 10.66
C ALA A 334 -19.44 -16.45 11.72
N ASP A 335 -19.54 -17.75 11.43
CA ASP A 335 -19.11 -18.77 12.38
C ASP A 335 -17.57 -18.91 12.39
N ILE A 336 -16.91 -18.74 11.24
CA ILE A 336 -15.44 -18.61 11.17
C ILE A 336 -14.99 -17.39 12.00
N GLN A 337 -15.65 -16.25 11.82
CA GLN A 337 -15.33 -15.03 12.57
C GLN A 337 -15.51 -15.22 14.07
N LYS A 338 -16.57 -15.90 14.50
CA LYS A 338 -16.81 -16.20 15.93
C LYS A 338 -15.72 -17.11 16.50
N ALA A 339 -15.33 -18.17 15.78
CA ALA A 339 -14.28 -19.09 16.21
C ALA A 339 -12.95 -18.35 16.40
N LEU A 340 -12.55 -17.53 15.40
CA LEU A 340 -11.34 -16.70 15.48
C LEU A 340 -11.38 -15.73 16.67
N THR A 341 -12.51 -15.05 16.86
CA THR A 341 -12.68 -14.11 17.98
C THR A 341 -12.66 -14.83 19.33
N ALA A 342 -13.26 -16.02 19.43
CA ALA A 342 -13.24 -16.85 20.66
C ALA A 342 -11.81 -17.29 21.02
N ASP A 343 -10.97 -17.57 20.02
CA ASP A 343 -9.56 -17.93 20.19
C ASP A 343 -8.64 -16.69 20.39
N GLY A 344 -9.22 -15.50 20.47
CA GLY A 344 -8.50 -14.28 20.83
C GLY A 344 -7.88 -13.52 19.66
N ALA A 345 -8.34 -13.73 18.43
CA ALA A 345 -7.94 -12.87 17.31
C ALA A 345 -8.28 -11.40 17.63
N PHE A 346 -7.33 -10.51 17.39
CA PHE A 346 -7.52 -9.08 17.65
C PHE A 346 -8.53 -8.47 16.68
N TYR A 347 -8.42 -8.82 15.40
CA TYR A 347 -9.31 -8.33 14.35
C TYR A 347 -9.36 -9.34 13.20
N VAL A 348 -10.56 -9.59 12.68
CA VAL A 348 -10.75 -10.38 11.47
C VAL A 348 -11.06 -9.42 10.32
N ALA A 349 -10.08 -9.20 9.47
CA ALA A 349 -10.13 -8.20 8.41
C ALA A 349 -10.99 -8.63 7.23
N GLU A 350 -10.84 -9.89 6.79
CA GLU A 350 -11.63 -10.45 5.69
C GLU A 350 -11.70 -11.98 5.74
N ILE A 351 -12.78 -12.52 5.20
CA ILE A 351 -13.01 -13.95 5.01
C ILE A 351 -13.55 -14.13 3.59
N VAL A 352 -12.71 -14.64 2.67
CA VAL A 352 -13.04 -14.74 1.25
C VAL A 352 -12.56 -16.06 0.64
N PRO A 353 -13.26 -16.60 -0.38
CA PRO A 353 -12.79 -17.76 -1.09
C PRO A 353 -11.51 -17.41 -1.89
N GLU A 354 -10.57 -18.35 -1.94
CA GLU A 354 -9.41 -18.34 -2.84
C GLU A 354 -9.70 -19.19 -4.08
N ASP A 355 -10.24 -20.41 -3.86
CA ASP A 355 -10.71 -21.29 -4.90
C ASP A 355 -12.07 -21.88 -4.52
N VAL A 356 -13.04 -21.78 -5.42
CA VAL A 356 -14.30 -22.51 -5.35
C VAL A 356 -14.25 -23.54 -6.47
N GLU A 357 -14.10 -24.83 -6.12
CA GLU A 357 -14.25 -25.90 -7.09
C GLU A 357 -15.68 -25.83 -7.63
N GLU A 358 -15.84 -25.31 -8.82
CA GLU A 358 -17.08 -25.53 -9.56
C GLU A 358 -17.22 -27.04 -9.70
N LEU A 359 -18.38 -27.58 -9.23
CA LEU A 359 -18.78 -28.92 -9.64
C LEU A 359 -18.58 -28.96 -11.16
N ASP A 360 -17.74 -29.89 -11.61
CA ASP A 360 -17.54 -30.16 -13.02
C ASP A 360 -18.90 -30.03 -13.75
N SER A 361 -19.24 -28.81 -14.13
CA SER A 361 -20.22 -28.64 -15.19
C SER A 361 -19.49 -29.18 -16.41
N LYS A 362 -19.81 -30.38 -16.81
CA LYS A 362 -19.28 -31.04 -18.01
C LYS A 362 -19.43 -30.19 -19.26
N ASP A 363 -19.81 -28.92 -19.10
CA ASP A 363 -20.07 -27.93 -20.12
C ASP A 363 -19.30 -26.64 -19.86
N GLN A 364 -17.99 -26.71 -19.84
CA GLN A 364 -17.24 -25.53 -20.22
C GLN A 364 -17.49 -25.30 -21.71
N LEU A 365 -18.41 -24.37 -22.02
CA LEU A 365 -18.43 -23.69 -23.30
C LEU A 365 -17.03 -23.07 -23.45
N THR A 366 -16.17 -23.69 -24.25
CA THR A 366 -14.86 -23.13 -24.53
C THR A 366 -15.06 -21.92 -25.45
N GLU A 367 -14.28 -20.87 -25.31
CA GLU A 367 -14.29 -19.70 -26.21
C GLU A 367 -14.13 -20.06 -27.70
N HIS A 368 -13.83 -21.32 -28.00
CA HIS A 368 -13.65 -21.88 -29.33
C HIS A 368 -14.89 -22.63 -29.88
N ASP A 369 -15.94 -22.83 -29.06
CA ASP A 369 -17.16 -23.49 -29.51
C ASP A 369 -18.00 -22.53 -30.34
N GLY A 370 -18.30 -22.91 -31.56
CA GLY A 370 -19.28 -22.17 -32.37
C GLY A 370 -20.67 -22.17 -31.71
N PRO A 371 -21.51 -21.13 -31.93
CA PRO A 371 -22.82 -21.01 -31.28
C PRO A 371 -23.73 -22.24 -31.46
N PHE A 372 -23.54 -22.96 -32.54
CA PHE A 372 -24.31 -24.19 -32.86
C PHE A 372 -23.84 -25.40 -32.05
N GLU A 373 -22.51 -25.50 -31.81
CA GLU A 373 -21.92 -26.56 -31.00
C GLU A 373 -22.26 -26.32 -29.51
N ALA A 374 -22.21 -25.06 -29.08
CA ALA A 374 -22.62 -24.64 -27.75
C ALA A 374 -24.09 -25.03 -27.47
N LEU A 375 -25.01 -24.79 -28.43
CA LEU A 375 -26.39 -25.21 -28.32
C LEU A 375 -26.52 -26.72 -28.26
N GLY A 376 -25.73 -27.46 -29.04
CA GLY A 376 -25.75 -28.94 -29.04
C GLY A 376 -25.39 -29.49 -27.66
N ARG A 377 -24.31 -29.03 -27.06
CA ARG A 377 -23.87 -29.42 -25.71
C ARG A 377 -24.89 -29.03 -24.64
N TRP A 378 -25.46 -27.81 -24.72
CA TRP A 378 -26.50 -27.38 -23.79
C TRP A 378 -27.74 -28.30 -23.84
N LEU A 379 -28.17 -28.75 -25.05
CA LEU A 379 -29.27 -29.66 -25.20
C LEU A 379 -28.97 -31.05 -24.60
N GLU A 380 -27.75 -31.56 -24.79
CA GLU A 380 -27.29 -32.83 -24.22
C GLU A 380 -27.23 -32.74 -22.68
N HIS A 381 -26.70 -31.64 -22.15
CA HIS A 381 -26.63 -31.43 -20.71
C HIS A 381 -27.98 -31.38 -20.02
N ASN A 382 -28.98 -30.83 -20.70
CA ASN A 382 -30.34 -30.74 -20.15
C ASN A 382 -31.23 -31.93 -20.50
N ASP A 383 -30.61 -33.05 -20.95
CA ASP A 383 -31.33 -34.28 -21.36
C ASP A 383 -32.44 -34.04 -22.41
N ILE A 384 -32.27 -32.99 -23.22
CA ILE A 384 -33.21 -32.65 -24.28
C ILE A 384 -32.80 -33.40 -25.57
N THR A 385 -33.51 -34.49 -25.87
CA THR A 385 -33.21 -35.35 -27.01
C THR A 385 -34.43 -35.52 -27.95
N GLY A 386 -34.23 -36.12 -29.14
CA GLY A 386 -35.28 -36.41 -30.10
C GLY A 386 -35.95 -35.16 -30.72
N ASP A 387 -37.21 -35.29 -31.12
CA ASP A 387 -37.96 -34.23 -31.83
C ASP A 387 -37.88 -32.82 -31.18
N LYS A 388 -37.74 -32.77 -29.86
CA LYS A 388 -37.64 -31.49 -29.13
C LYS A 388 -36.30 -30.83 -29.38
N ALA A 389 -35.21 -31.59 -29.37
CA ALA A 389 -33.87 -31.09 -29.65
C ALA A 389 -33.77 -30.61 -31.10
N ASP A 390 -34.31 -31.38 -32.04
CA ASP A 390 -34.29 -31.05 -33.47
C ASP A 390 -35.09 -29.78 -33.78
N ARG A 391 -36.24 -29.58 -33.13
CA ARG A 391 -37.01 -28.33 -33.22
C ARG A 391 -36.27 -27.11 -32.65
N LEU A 392 -35.56 -27.26 -31.53
CA LEU A 392 -34.79 -26.18 -30.95
C LEU A 392 -33.58 -25.81 -31.81
N LYS A 393 -32.87 -26.80 -32.37
CA LYS A 393 -31.79 -26.57 -33.34
C LYS A 393 -32.29 -25.86 -34.60
N ALA A 394 -33.42 -26.29 -35.15
CA ALA A 394 -34.02 -25.66 -36.34
C ALA A 394 -34.50 -24.22 -36.09
N LEU A 395 -34.95 -23.89 -34.86
CA LEU A 395 -35.31 -22.53 -34.48
C LEU A 395 -34.10 -21.64 -34.25
N ALA A 396 -33.02 -22.20 -33.74
CA ALA A 396 -31.77 -21.46 -33.45
C ALA A 396 -30.97 -21.15 -34.72
N GLU A 397 -30.99 -22.05 -35.71
CA GLU A 397 -30.20 -21.92 -36.94
C GLU A 397 -30.38 -20.59 -37.67
N PRO A 398 -31.59 -20.09 -37.96
CA PRO A 398 -31.76 -18.79 -38.62
C PRO A 398 -31.35 -17.62 -37.73
N ILE A 399 -31.43 -17.76 -36.40
CA ILE A 399 -31.02 -16.71 -35.43
C ILE A 399 -29.48 -16.61 -35.40
N ILE A 400 -28.79 -17.76 -35.32
CA ILE A 400 -27.33 -17.83 -35.31
C ILE A 400 -26.79 -17.31 -36.64
N LYS A 401 -27.36 -17.74 -37.77
CA LYS A 401 -26.97 -17.27 -39.10
C LYS A 401 -27.14 -15.74 -39.23
N LYS A 402 -28.26 -15.21 -38.76
CA LYS A 402 -28.47 -13.76 -38.78
C LYS A 402 -27.51 -12.98 -37.88
N ALA A 403 -27.06 -13.56 -36.78
CA ALA A 403 -26.05 -12.99 -35.91
C ALA A 403 -24.63 -13.04 -36.54
N ASP A 404 -24.32 -14.13 -37.29
CA ASP A 404 -23.06 -14.25 -38.01
C ASP A 404 -23.00 -13.35 -39.26
N ASP A 405 -24.09 -13.26 -40.01
CA ASP A 405 -24.23 -12.34 -41.18
C ASP A 405 -24.18 -10.87 -40.74
N GLY A 406 -24.47 -10.56 -39.47
CA GLY A 406 -24.38 -9.24 -38.89
C GLY A 406 -23.02 -8.93 -38.26
N ARG A 407 -22.11 -9.88 -38.18
CA ARG A 407 -20.70 -9.63 -37.82
C ARG A 407 -19.98 -9.08 -39.05
N ASP A 408 -19.94 -7.74 -39.12
CA ASP A 408 -19.08 -7.04 -40.05
C ASP A 408 -17.62 -7.31 -39.66
N ASP A 409 -16.86 -7.97 -40.56
CA ASP A 409 -15.42 -8.22 -40.44
C ASP A 409 -14.59 -6.93 -40.48
N GLY A 410 -15.23 -5.80 -40.37
CA GLY A 410 -14.65 -4.44 -40.40
C GLY A 410 -14.26 -3.94 -39.03
N LYS A 411 -12.99 -4.01 -38.73
CA LYS A 411 -12.22 -3.09 -37.89
C LYS A 411 -13.00 -1.91 -37.30
N HIS A 412 -13.89 -2.15 -36.32
CA HIS A 412 -14.39 -1.05 -35.51
C HIS A 412 -13.36 -0.71 -34.40
N THR A 413 -12.47 0.22 -34.75
CA THR A 413 -11.62 0.95 -33.80
C THR A 413 -12.37 2.08 -33.12
N GLY A 414 -13.71 2.04 -33.07
CA GLY A 414 -14.56 3.03 -32.41
C GLY A 414 -14.78 2.66 -30.95
N ALA A 415 -14.49 3.57 -30.03
CA ALA A 415 -14.88 3.42 -28.65
C ALA A 415 -16.42 3.27 -28.55
N PHE A 416 -16.88 2.22 -27.87
CA PHE A 416 -18.30 2.03 -27.57
C PHE A 416 -18.73 3.16 -26.58
N ILE A 417 -19.70 3.97 -26.98
CA ILE A 417 -20.26 5.02 -26.13
C ILE A 417 -21.72 4.68 -25.87
N PRO A 418 -22.06 4.25 -24.66
CA PRO A 418 -23.46 3.97 -24.31
C PRO A 418 -24.26 5.27 -24.29
N HIS A 419 -25.34 5.32 -25.04
CA HIS A 419 -26.28 6.44 -25.04
C HIS A 419 -27.42 6.23 -24.05
N LYS A 420 -27.93 5.01 -23.95
CA LYS A 420 -29.06 4.67 -23.10
C LYS A 420 -28.95 3.22 -22.62
N ILE A 421 -29.31 2.98 -21.36
CA ILE A 421 -29.42 1.67 -20.75
C ILE A 421 -30.80 1.52 -20.16
N GLU A 422 -31.52 0.50 -20.56
CA GLU A 422 -32.78 0.08 -19.95
C GLU A 422 -32.57 -1.28 -19.28
N VAL A 423 -32.82 -1.36 -17.99
CA VAL A 423 -32.72 -2.60 -17.22
C VAL A 423 -34.07 -2.95 -16.59
N LYS A 424 -34.43 -4.24 -16.69
CA LYS A 424 -35.66 -4.77 -16.14
C LYS A 424 -35.41 -6.12 -15.48
N ASN A 425 -35.82 -6.24 -14.22
CA ASN A 425 -35.59 -7.41 -13.39
C ASN A 425 -34.11 -7.88 -13.37
N TYR A 426 -33.20 -6.91 -13.25
CA TYR A 426 -31.78 -7.15 -13.28
C TYR A 426 -31.14 -6.78 -11.95
N ARG A 427 -30.67 -7.76 -11.21
CA ARG A 427 -30.05 -7.63 -9.87
C ARG A 427 -30.88 -6.77 -8.91
N SER A 428 -30.38 -5.58 -8.54
CA SER A 428 -31.06 -4.66 -7.62
C SER A 428 -32.13 -3.79 -8.29
N TYR A 429 -32.29 -3.87 -9.63
CA TYR A 429 -33.22 -3.06 -10.39
C TYR A 429 -34.46 -3.87 -10.78
N THR A 430 -35.64 -3.42 -10.36
CA THR A 430 -36.92 -3.94 -10.86
C THR A 430 -37.16 -3.43 -12.28
N GLU A 431 -37.02 -2.14 -12.47
CA GLU A 431 -37.07 -1.46 -13.77
C GLU A 431 -36.34 -0.11 -13.61
N ALA A 432 -35.39 0.20 -14.50
CA ALA A 432 -34.70 1.48 -14.51
C ALA A 432 -34.25 1.82 -15.93
N GLU A 433 -34.21 3.11 -16.21
CA GLU A 433 -33.73 3.68 -17.46
C GLU A 433 -32.67 4.72 -17.15
N PHE A 434 -31.52 4.64 -17.82
CA PHE A 434 -30.41 5.56 -17.70
C PHE A 434 -30.10 6.12 -19.08
N ASP A 435 -30.38 7.42 -19.28
CA ASP A 435 -30.05 8.14 -20.51
C ASP A 435 -28.77 8.94 -20.28
N PHE A 436 -27.70 8.59 -20.98
CA PHE A 436 -26.42 9.27 -20.91
C PHE A 436 -26.29 10.39 -21.95
N GLY A 437 -27.19 10.42 -22.95
CA GLY A 437 -27.23 11.47 -23.99
C GLY A 437 -25.83 11.87 -24.50
N PRO A 438 -25.52 13.15 -24.61
CA PRO A 438 -24.21 13.65 -25.02
C PRO A 438 -23.19 13.76 -23.86
N VAL A 439 -23.43 13.08 -22.74
CA VAL A 439 -22.61 13.19 -21.53
C VAL A 439 -21.25 12.53 -21.75
N ARG A 440 -20.16 13.26 -21.49
CA ARG A 440 -18.78 12.74 -21.57
C ARG A 440 -18.30 12.11 -20.27
N MET A 441 -18.96 12.40 -19.17
CA MET A 441 -18.64 11.87 -17.84
C MET A 441 -19.92 11.70 -17.04
N ALA A 442 -20.14 10.51 -16.49
CA ALA A 442 -21.27 10.23 -15.60
C ALA A 442 -20.74 9.71 -14.25
N MET A 443 -21.39 10.14 -13.16
CA MET A 443 -21.07 9.67 -11.81
C MET A 443 -22.29 9.01 -11.21
N ALA A 444 -22.15 7.74 -10.77
CA ALA A 444 -23.17 7.05 -9.99
C ALA A 444 -22.91 7.22 -8.50
N ASN A 445 -23.83 7.89 -7.80
CA ASN A 445 -23.80 8.06 -6.36
C ASN A 445 -24.98 7.35 -5.70
N GLY A 446 -24.81 6.83 -4.49
CA GLY A 446 -25.85 6.15 -3.73
C GLY A 446 -25.27 5.27 -2.64
N GLN A 447 -26.13 4.76 -1.75
CA GLN A 447 -25.75 3.87 -0.65
C GLN A 447 -25.18 2.54 -1.18
N ASN A 448 -24.46 1.79 -0.31
CA ASN A 448 -23.97 0.45 -0.68
C ASN A 448 -25.15 -0.50 -0.89
N GLY A 449 -25.06 -1.35 -1.92
CA GLY A 449 -26.10 -2.32 -2.27
C GLY A 449 -27.19 -1.83 -3.25
N VAL A 450 -27.26 -0.56 -3.60
CA VAL A 450 -28.28 -0.02 -4.53
C VAL A 450 -28.03 -0.34 -6.01
N GLY A 451 -26.98 -1.08 -6.35
CA GLY A 451 -26.74 -1.57 -7.71
C GLY A 451 -25.79 -0.73 -8.57
N LYS A 452 -25.02 0.23 -8.01
CA LYS A 452 -24.05 1.04 -8.76
C LYS A 452 -23.08 0.21 -9.60
N SER A 453 -22.44 -0.77 -8.97
CA SER A 453 -21.49 -1.66 -9.65
C SER A 453 -22.19 -2.54 -10.69
N SER A 454 -23.40 -3.00 -10.42
CA SER A 454 -24.19 -3.80 -11.36
C SER A 454 -24.51 -3.06 -12.64
N LEU A 455 -24.73 -1.72 -12.56
CA LEU A 455 -24.98 -0.90 -13.74
C LEU A 455 -23.73 -0.78 -14.61
N PHE A 456 -22.57 -0.46 -14.01
CA PHE A 456 -21.36 -0.13 -14.78
C PHE A 456 -20.49 -1.33 -15.13
N MET A 457 -20.41 -2.31 -14.24
CA MET A 457 -19.51 -3.46 -14.45
C MET A 457 -20.16 -4.58 -15.23
N ASP A 458 -21.49 -4.75 -15.11
CA ASP A 458 -22.18 -5.92 -15.66
C ASP A 458 -23.18 -5.57 -16.77
N ALA A 459 -23.78 -4.38 -16.77
CA ALA A 459 -24.76 -3.98 -17.79
C ALA A 459 -24.12 -3.22 -18.96
N ILE A 460 -22.89 -2.68 -18.80
CA ILE A 460 -22.16 -1.92 -19.83
C ILE A 460 -20.97 -2.74 -20.37
N ALA A 461 -20.42 -3.68 -19.60
CA ALA A 461 -19.34 -4.56 -20.03
C ALA A 461 -19.90 -5.70 -20.89
#